data_6052629bb5f825d9b6b82b64cc35d45a
#
_entry.id   6052629bb5f825d9b6b82b64cc35d45a
#
_cell.length_a   1.000
_cell.length_b   1.000
_cell.length_c   1.000
_cell.angle_alpha   90.00
_cell.angle_beta   90.00
_cell.angle_gamma   90.00
#
_symmetry.space_group_name_H-M   'P 1'
#
loop_
_entity.id
_entity.type
_entity.pdbx_description
1 polymer ?
#
loop_
_entity_poly.entity_id
_entity_poly.type
_entity_poly.pdbx_seq_one_letter_code
_entity_poly.pdbx_strand_id
1 'polypeptide(L)'
;MSNSMTKIIPWFEAPELTQSFIGARLTAHVLVGLALFTSGCSGAQVSLENQFPTPLLESIPITAGVVLNEQLLSYQHNEEIQGSGKFNIDIGSAQRNMFSRLGEGLFREYSELGQLTGDKNVDAILLPEIKQIQIAIPRQTRSEYFEVWMLYRFHFYDNDANLLGSWDLPAYGKANQNDYRGDEPGLKAAALSACRDAMAFFSLNFQSESVAARWAAGEKGTPEVARETSKEPTSEKAIEPAKNPDTPQKQKAIHQEQPTATEARTE
;
A
#
# COMPACT_ATOMS: atom_id res chain seq x y z
N MET A 1 34.45 86.03 -51.29
CA MET A 1 33.41 85.45 -52.09
C MET A 1 33.26 84.00 -51.62
N SER A 2 32.34 83.77 -50.71
CA SER A 2 31.98 82.44 -50.31
C SER A 2 30.57 82.45 -49.75
N ASN A 3 29.66 81.83 -50.41
CA ASN A 3 28.22 81.72 -50.08
C ASN A 3 28.03 80.54 -49.12
N SER A 4 27.57 80.89 -47.92
CA SER A 4 27.18 79.89 -46.94
C SER A 4 25.69 79.59 -47.11
N MET A 5 25.41 78.32 -47.47
CA MET A 5 24.06 77.81 -47.65
C MET A 5 23.64 77.06 -46.38
N THR A 6 22.80 77.64 -45.54
CA THR A 6 22.25 77.05 -44.34
C THR A 6 21.15 76.10 -44.73
N LYS A 7 21.32 74.76 -44.46
CA LYS A 7 20.32 73.72 -44.68
C LYS A 7 19.48 73.59 -43.42
N ILE A 8 18.18 73.89 -43.54
CA ILE A 8 17.16 73.67 -42.49
C ILE A 8 16.75 72.23 -42.49
N ILE A 9 16.90 71.55 -41.32
CA ILE A 9 16.44 70.18 -41.08
C ILE A 9 15.05 70.25 -40.48
N PRO A 10 14.03 69.60 -41.04
CA PRO A 10 12.69 69.58 -40.46
C PRO A 10 12.66 68.68 -39.21
N TRP A 11 11.96 69.16 -38.21
CA TRP A 11 11.64 68.46 -36.96
C TRP A 11 10.84 67.18 -37.23
N PHE A 12 11.36 66.03 -36.87
CA PHE A 12 10.70 64.76 -36.93
C PHE A 12 9.89 64.60 -35.63
N GLU A 13 8.57 64.65 -35.70
CA GLU A 13 7.68 64.34 -34.59
C GLU A 13 7.83 62.88 -34.22
N ALA A 14 8.21 62.59 -32.97
CA ALA A 14 8.25 61.23 -32.44
C ALA A 14 6.82 60.77 -32.13
N PRO A 15 6.39 59.59 -32.55
CA PRO A 15 5.09 59.03 -32.16
C PRO A 15 5.09 58.66 -30.67
N GLU A 16 4.02 59.07 -29.99
CA GLU A 16 3.70 58.69 -28.60
C GLU A 16 3.54 57.18 -28.45
N LEU A 17 4.59 56.51 -27.92
CA LEU A 17 4.60 55.07 -27.60
C LEU A 17 4.30 54.78 -26.11
N THR A 18 3.34 55.47 -25.52
CA THR A 18 3.07 55.34 -24.09
C THR A 18 1.87 54.46 -23.71
N GLN A 19 1.12 53.87 -24.67
CA GLN A 19 -0.06 53.06 -24.33
C GLN A 19 0.13 51.54 -24.41
N SER A 20 1.27 51.01 -24.86
CA SER A 20 1.44 49.57 -25.07
C SER A 20 2.01 48.78 -23.87
N PHE A 21 2.59 49.47 -22.86
CA PHE A 21 3.26 48.79 -21.76
C PHE A 21 2.36 48.33 -20.62
N ILE A 22 1.14 48.87 -20.48
CA ILE A 22 0.20 48.51 -19.41
C ILE A 22 -0.48 47.16 -19.74
N GLY A 23 -0.84 46.95 -21.01
CA GLY A 23 -1.43 45.69 -21.46
C GLY A 23 -0.48 44.50 -21.35
N ALA A 24 0.80 44.68 -21.71
CA ALA A 24 1.80 43.61 -21.66
C ALA A 24 2.14 43.16 -20.20
N ARG A 25 2.08 44.08 -19.26
CA ARG A 25 2.29 43.73 -17.84
C ARG A 25 1.11 42.98 -17.23
N LEU A 26 -0.12 43.33 -17.57
CA LEU A 26 -1.34 42.65 -17.12
C LEU A 26 -1.43 41.24 -17.70
N THR A 27 -1.12 41.04 -18.97
CA THR A 27 -1.14 39.70 -19.60
C THR A 27 -0.04 38.80 -19.04
N ALA A 28 1.15 39.35 -18.69
CA ALA A 28 2.22 38.58 -18.07
C ALA A 28 1.83 38.08 -16.65
N HIS A 29 1.15 38.91 -15.86
CA HIS A 29 0.70 38.52 -14.52
C HIS A 29 -0.44 37.48 -14.56
N VAL A 30 -1.35 37.58 -15.55
CA VAL A 30 -2.40 36.57 -15.74
C VAL A 30 -1.81 35.21 -16.18
N LEU A 31 -0.81 35.21 -17.08
CA LEU A 31 -0.12 33.99 -17.51
C LEU A 31 0.69 33.34 -16.38
N VAL A 32 1.37 34.11 -15.54
CA VAL A 32 2.08 33.61 -14.36
C VAL A 32 1.08 33.09 -13.30
N GLY A 33 -0.03 33.78 -13.10
CA GLY A 33 -1.11 33.31 -12.20
C GLY A 33 -1.73 32.01 -12.65
N LEU A 34 -1.97 31.84 -13.96
CA LEU A 34 -2.55 30.61 -14.51
C LEU A 34 -1.57 29.41 -14.44
N ALA A 35 -0.26 29.65 -14.56
CA ALA A 35 0.77 28.62 -14.44
C ALA A 35 0.91 28.08 -13.01
N LEU A 36 0.54 28.86 -11.99
CA LEU A 36 0.59 28.42 -10.57
C LEU A 36 -0.58 27.52 -10.18
N PHE A 37 -1.68 27.47 -10.95
CA PHE A 37 -2.82 26.60 -10.67
C PHE A 37 -2.69 25.20 -11.27
N THR A 38 -1.65 24.89 -12.05
CA THR A 38 -1.42 23.56 -12.62
C THR A 38 -0.58 22.65 -11.72
N SER A 39 -0.29 23.03 -10.47
CA SER A 39 0.32 22.13 -9.48
C SER A 39 -0.70 21.06 -9.07
N GLY A 40 -1.05 20.21 -10.03
CA GLY A 40 -1.99 19.11 -9.83
C GLY A 40 -1.45 18.09 -8.85
N CYS A 41 -2.35 17.46 -8.11
CA CYS A 41 -2.13 16.34 -7.20
C CYS A 41 -1.08 15.37 -7.74
N SER A 42 0.16 15.45 -7.26
CA SER A 42 1.16 14.42 -7.51
C SER A 42 0.88 13.29 -6.53
N GLY A 43 0.48 12.13 -7.05
CA GLY A 43 0.45 10.89 -6.27
C GLY A 43 1.85 10.51 -5.79
N ALA A 44 1.92 9.58 -4.85
CA ALA A 44 3.19 9.06 -4.35
C ALA A 44 3.61 7.80 -5.12
N GLN A 45 4.88 7.74 -5.49
CA GLN A 45 5.54 6.54 -6.00
C GLN A 45 6.35 5.93 -4.88
N VAL A 46 5.99 4.72 -4.45
CA VAL A 46 6.64 4.04 -3.33
C VAL A 46 7.43 2.85 -3.85
N SER A 47 8.73 2.82 -3.57
CA SER A 47 9.59 1.66 -3.82
C SER A 47 10.08 1.07 -2.50
N LEU A 48 9.93 -0.24 -2.32
CA LEU A 48 10.37 -0.96 -1.13
C LEU A 48 11.82 -1.40 -1.28
N GLU A 49 12.71 -0.81 -0.49
CA GLU A 49 14.10 -1.27 -0.42
C GLU A 49 14.29 -2.39 0.60
N ASN A 50 15.24 -3.24 0.28
CA ASN A 50 15.50 -4.55 0.85
C ASN A 50 16.06 -4.52 2.28
N GLN A 51 15.20 -4.59 3.29
CA GLN A 51 15.65 -4.78 4.68
C GLN A 51 14.72 -5.75 5.44
N PHE A 52 14.84 -7.04 5.11
CA PHE A 52 14.12 -8.06 5.85
C PHE A 52 15.09 -8.84 6.76
N PRO A 53 14.75 -9.03 8.04
CA PRO A 53 15.54 -9.90 8.92
C PRO A 53 15.33 -11.36 8.53
N THR A 54 16.38 -12.16 8.63
CA THR A 54 16.25 -13.63 8.54
C THR A 54 15.58 -14.14 9.81
N PRO A 55 14.52 -14.96 9.73
CA PRO A 55 13.92 -15.59 10.91
C PRO A 55 14.94 -16.41 11.71
N LEU A 56 14.89 -16.28 13.03
CA LEU A 56 15.74 -17.02 13.97
C LEU A 56 14.91 -18.13 14.65
N LEU A 57 14.59 -19.17 13.88
CA LEU A 57 13.80 -20.32 14.33
C LEU A 57 14.61 -21.60 14.11
N GLU A 58 14.16 -22.70 14.73
CA GLU A 58 14.65 -24.02 14.38
C GLU A 58 14.25 -24.34 12.92
N SER A 59 15.25 -24.66 12.10
CA SER A 59 15.00 -24.89 10.68
C SER A 59 14.22 -26.19 10.46
N ILE A 60 13.24 -26.13 9.56
CA ILE A 60 12.48 -27.29 9.11
C ILE A 60 13.42 -28.16 8.26
N PRO A 61 13.55 -29.48 8.52
CA PRO A 61 14.56 -30.34 7.90
C PRO A 61 14.20 -30.76 6.47
N ILE A 62 13.84 -29.79 5.61
CA ILE A 62 13.53 -29.99 4.20
C ILE A 62 14.34 -29.04 3.31
N THR A 63 14.52 -29.43 2.06
CA THR A 63 14.96 -28.56 0.98
C THR A 63 13.76 -28.00 0.28
N ALA A 64 13.50 -26.68 0.41
CA ALA A 64 12.33 -26.04 -0.19
C ALA A 64 12.72 -25.27 -1.46
N GLY A 65 12.02 -25.55 -2.57
CA GLY A 65 12.01 -24.72 -3.75
C GLY A 65 10.96 -23.60 -3.61
N VAL A 66 11.32 -22.36 -3.85
CA VAL A 66 10.35 -21.25 -3.87
C VAL A 66 10.32 -20.61 -5.25
N VAL A 67 9.17 -20.64 -5.89
CA VAL A 67 8.98 -20.08 -7.23
C VAL A 67 8.75 -18.59 -7.14
N LEU A 68 9.75 -17.80 -7.53
CA LEU A 68 9.68 -16.35 -7.64
C LEU A 68 9.49 -15.97 -9.10
N ASN A 69 8.27 -16.07 -9.59
CA ASN A 69 7.95 -15.78 -10.97
C ASN A 69 7.93 -14.27 -11.25
N GLU A 70 7.95 -13.88 -12.53
CA GLU A 70 7.95 -12.49 -12.97
C GLU A 70 6.69 -11.75 -12.47
N GLN A 71 5.54 -12.39 -12.43
CA GLN A 71 4.28 -11.79 -11.96
C GLN A 71 4.40 -11.31 -10.51
N LEU A 72 5.04 -12.09 -9.65
CA LEU A 72 5.30 -11.70 -8.25
C LEU A 72 6.36 -10.60 -8.17
N LEU A 73 7.47 -10.75 -8.91
CA LEU A 73 8.63 -9.87 -8.81
C LEU A 73 8.42 -8.50 -9.47
N SER A 74 7.46 -8.39 -10.38
CA SER A 74 7.07 -7.12 -11.02
C SER A 74 5.76 -6.54 -10.49
N TYR A 75 5.22 -7.06 -9.38
CA TYR A 75 3.93 -6.66 -8.87
C TYR A 75 3.93 -5.19 -8.42
N GLN A 76 3.03 -4.41 -9.01
CA GLN A 76 2.77 -3.02 -8.66
C GLN A 76 1.31 -2.84 -8.28
N HIS A 77 1.09 -2.26 -7.12
CA HIS A 77 -0.24 -1.86 -6.68
C HIS A 77 -0.52 -0.42 -7.07
N ASN A 78 -1.63 -0.22 -7.77
CA ASN A 78 -2.09 1.10 -8.18
C ASN A 78 -3.45 1.38 -7.55
N GLU A 79 -3.56 2.47 -6.80
CA GLU A 79 -4.80 2.89 -6.17
C GLU A 79 -5.00 4.40 -6.31
N GLU A 80 -6.22 4.82 -6.60
CA GLU A 80 -6.61 6.23 -6.63
C GLU A 80 -7.48 6.55 -5.43
N ILE A 81 -6.96 7.41 -4.55
CA ILE A 81 -7.68 7.86 -3.36
C ILE A 81 -8.29 9.22 -3.65
N GLN A 82 -9.62 9.30 -3.57
CA GLN A 82 -10.34 10.53 -3.85
C GLN A 82 -9.84 11.70 -2.98
N GLY A 83 -9.49 12.82 -3.63
CA GLY A 83 -8.95 14.00 -2.96
C GLY A 83 -7.48 13.89 -2.52
N SER A 84 -6.81 12.76 -2.82
CA SER A 84 -5.41 12.53 -2.43
C SER A 84 -4.50 12.15 -3.59
N GLY A 85 -5.07 11.76 -4.73
CA GLY A 85 -4.32 11.44 -5.94
C GLY A 85 -4.08 9.94 -6.14
N LYS A 86 -3.15 9.64 -7.04
CA LYS A 86 -2.81 8.28 -7.44
C LYS A 86 -1.58 7.80 -6.68
N PHE A 87 -1.66 6.59 -6.17
CA PHE A 87 -0.57 5.92 -5.47
C PHE A 87 -0.13 4.72 -6.30
N ASN A 88 1.17 4.61 -6.51
CA ASN A 88 1.79 3.44 -7.12
C ASN A 88 2.80 2.88 -6.12
N ILE A 89 2.65 1.61 -5.73
CA ILE A 89 3.53 0.94 -4.77
C ILE A 89 4.16 -0.27 -5.46
N ASP A 90 5.46 -0.21 -5.65
CA ASP A 90 6.27 -1.32 -6.13
C ASP A 90 6.52 -2.30 -4.99
N ILE A 91 5.64 -3.29 -4.86
CA ILE A 91 5.75 -4.37 -3.88
C ILE A 91 6.68 -5.47 -4.38
N GLY A 92 6.67 -5.70 -5.69
CA GLY A 92 7.43 -6.77 -6.35
C GLY A 92 8.93 -6.68 -6.09
N SER A 93 9.50 -5.46 -6.08
CA SER A 93 10.92 -5.24 -5.84
C SER A 93 11.42 -5.79 -4.50
N ALA A 94 10.54 -5.86 -3.48
CA ALA A 94 10.87 -6.39 -2.17
C ALA A 94 10.74 -7.91 -2.05
N GLN A 95 9.95 -8.56 -2.93
CA GLN A 95 9.56 -9.97 -2.75
C GLN A 95 10.73 -10.94 -2.81
N ARG A 96 11.64 -10.74 -3.75
CA ARG A 96 12.83 -11.63 -3.84
C ARG A 96 13.61 -11.66 -2.54
N ASN A 97 13.95 -10.49 -2.00
CA ASN A 97 14.71 -10.42 -0.75
C ASN A 97 13.90 -10.98 0.44
N MET A 98 12.60 -10.67 0.50
CA MET A 98 11.73 -11.17 1.54
C MET A 98 11.68 -12.71 1.56
N PHE A 99 11.40 -13.34 0.42
CA PHE A 99 11.31 -14.80 0.34
C PHE A 99 12.65 -15.50 0.47
N SER A 100 13.76 -14.90 -0.03
CA SER A 100 15.08 -15.44 0.21
C SER A 100 15.42 -15.47 1.70
N ARG A 101 15.19 -14.35 2.41
CA ARG A 101 15.42 -14.29 3.86
C ARG A 101 14.52 -15.23 4.66
N LEU A 102 13.26 -15.34 4.23
CA LEU A 102 12.30 -16.27 4.83
C LEU A 102 12.76 -17.72 4.62
N GLY A 103 13.11 -18.10 3.40
CA GLY A 103 13.52 -19.45 3.03
C GLY A 103 14.83 -19.87 3.72
N GLU A 104 15.84 -18.98 3.70
CA GLU A 104 17.14 -19.19 4.36
C GLU A 104 17.00 -19.40 5.90
N GLY A 105 16.03 -18.72 6.52
CA GLY A 105 15.82 -18.80 7.98
C GLY A 105 14.90 -19.92 8.43
N LEU A 106 14.01 -20.40 7.54
CA LEU A 106 12.97 -21.37 7.91
C LEU A 106 13.28 -22.81 7.48
N PHE A 107 13.92 -23.01 6.33
CA PHE A 107 14.20 -24.33 5.79
C PHE A 107 15.67 -24.70 5.96
N ARG A 108 15.97 -26.01 6.07
CA ARG A 108 17.35 -26.50 6.08
C ARG A 108 18.11 -26.04 4.85
N GLU A 109 17.49 -26.10 3.70
CA GLU A 109 18.03 -25.64 2.43
C GLU A 109 16.93 -24.90 1.65
N TYR A 110 17.31 -23.83 0.99
CA TYR A 110 16.45 -23.00 0.17
C TYR A 110 16.96 -22.94 -1.26
N SER A 111 16.07 -23.07 -2.23
CA SER A 111 16.36 -22.92 -3.65
C SER A 111 15.36 -21.97 -4.31
N GLU A 112 15.85 -20.93 -4.98
CA GLU A 112 15.00 -20.03 -5.75
C GLU A 112 14.73 -20.66 -7.14
N LEU A 113 13.45 -20.75 -7.51
CA LEU A 113 12.99 -21.24 -8.81
C LEU A 113 12.33 -20.08 -9.58
N GLY A 114 12.69 -19.92 -10.87
CA GLY A 114 12.08 -18.87 -11.70
C GLY A 114 10.70 -19.25 -12.26
N GLN A 115 10.39 -20.54 -12.32
CA GLN A 115 9.13 -21.05 -12.83
C GLN A 115 8.74 -22.36 -12.13
N LEU A 116 7.46 -22.69 -12.15
CA LEU A 116 6.96 -23.94 -11.59
C LEU A 116 7.29 -25.10 -12.54
N THR A 117 8.27 -25.90 -12.14
CA THR A 117 8.65 -27.16 -12.80
C THR A 117 9.06 -28.16 -11.74
N GLY A 118 8.85 -29.46 -12.01
CA GLY A 118 9.36 -30.50 -11.12
C GLY A 118 10.89 -30.41 -10.97
N ASP A 119 11.36 -30.52 -9.73
CA ASP A 119 12.76 -30.52 -9.36
C ASP A 119 13.04 -31.58 -8.30
N LYS A 120 13.84 -32.58 -8.66
CA LYS A 120 14.19 -33.70 -7.75
C LYS A 120 15.23 -33.32 -6.69
N ASN A 121 15.81 -32.13 -6.76
CA ASN A 121 16.73 -31.63 -5.76
C ASN A 121 16.03 -30.95 -4.57
N VAL A 122 14.71 -30.75 -4.67
CA VAL A 122 13.90 -30.19 -3.58
C VAL A 122 12.90 -31.22 -3.06
N ASP A 123 12.53 -31.11 -1.81
CA ASP A 123 11.51 -31.99 -1.20
C ASP A 123 10.10 -31.49 -1.51
N ALA A 124 9.91 -30.18 -1.57
CA ALA A 124 8.64 -29.54 -1.90
C ALA A 124 8.86 -28.18 -2.56
N ILE A 125 7.82 -27.71 -3.29
CA ILE A 125 7.85 -26.43 -3.99
C ILE A 125 6.73 -25.53 -3.47
N LEU A 126 7.08 -24.30 -3.15
CA LEU A 126 6.17 -23.25 -2.72
C LEU A 126 6.07 -22.16 -3.81
N LEU A 127 4.85 -21.80 -4.18
CA LEU A 127 4.58 -20.70 -5.11
C LEU A 127 3.73 -19.63 -4.40
N PRO A 128 4.33 -18.51 -4.01
CA PRO A 128 3.60 -17.38 -3.45
C PRO A 128 2.97 -16.51 -4.55
N GLU A 129 1.78 -16.00 -4.27
CA GLU A 129 1.05 -15.07 -5.11
C GLU A 129 0.47 -13.93 -4.27
N ILE A 130 0.52 -12.69 -4.75
CA ILE A 130 -0.19 -11.56 -4.14
C ILE A 130 -1.58 -11.50 -4.74
N LYS A 131 -2.60 -11.74 -3.91
CA LYS A 131 -4.01 -11.72 -4.33
C LYS A 131 -4.62 -10.34 -4.25
N GLN A 132 -4.32 -9.61 -3.19
CA GLN A 132 -4.94 -8.34 -2.91
C GLN A 132 -4.02 -7.46 -2.08
N ILE A 133 -4.05 -6.16 -2.37
CA ILE A 133 -3.48 -5.12 -1.52
C ILE A 133 -4.52 -4.03 -1.37
N GLN A 134 -4.58 -3.43 -0.20
CA GLN A 134 -5.35 -2.24 0.11
C GLN A 134 -4.48 -1.29 0.91
N ILE A 135 -4.62 0.00 0.66
CA ILE A 135 -3.91 1.03 1.41
C ILE A 135 -4.89 1.99 2.06
N ALA A 136 -4.47 2.61 3.16
CA ALA A 136 -5.17 3.74 3.74
C ALA A 136 -4.16 4.81 4.18
N ILE A 137 -4.54 6.06 4.00
CA ILE A 137 -3.75 7.22 4.43
C ILE A 137 -4.48 7.99 5.52
N PRO A 138 -3.76 8.68 6.43
CA PRO A 138 -4.34 9.35 7.60
C PRO A 138 -5.50 10.28 7.28
N ARG A 139 -5.38 11.08 6.21
CA ARG A 139 -6.42 12.04 5.82
C ARG A 139 -7.70 11.39 5.27
N GLN A 140 -7.62 10.16 4.76
CA GLN A 140 -8.77 9.40 4.27
C GLN A 140 -9.57 8.80 5.44
N THR A 141 -8.86 8.15 6.36
CA THR A 141 -9.46 7.42 7.49
C THR A 141 -9.67 8.29 8.73
N ARG A 142 -9.09 9.51 8.76
CA ARG A 142 -9.01 10.38 9.92
C ARG A 142 -8.30 9.72 11.11
N SER A 143 -7.41 8.77 10.82
CA SER A 143 -6.53 8.12 11.79
C SER A 143 -5.16 8.81 11.82
N GLU A 144 -4.28 8.36 12.70
CA GLU A 144 -2.88 8.80 12.74
C GLU A 144 -1.95 7.87 11.96
N TYR A 145 -2.50 6.90 11.20
CA TYR A 145 -1.70 5.84 10.61
C TYR A 145 -1.85 5.75 9.09
N PHE A 146 -0.72 5.51 8.44
CA PHE A 146 -0.67 4.85 7.14
C PHE A 146 -0.86 3.36 7.38
N GLU A 147 -1.69 2.72 6.58
CA GLU A 147 -2.03 1.31 6.76
C GLU A 147 -1.96 0.57 5.43
N VAL A 148 -1.47 -0.64 5.46
CA VAL A 148 -1.39 -1.53 4.30
C VAL A 148 -1.84 -2.92 4.70
N TRP A 149 -2.84 -3.44 4.00
CA TRP A 149 -3.32 -4.82 4.09
C TRP A 149 -2.87 -5.58 2.85
N MET A 150 -2.33 -6.76 3.03
CA MET A 150 -1.93 -7.65 1.96
C MET A 150 -2.58 -9.01 2.16
N LEU A 151 -2.98 -9.65 1.07
CA LEU A 151 -3.43 -11.03 1.06
C LEU A 151 -2.52 -11.81 0.12
N TYR A 152 -1.73 -12.70 0.67
CA TYR A 152 -0.98 -13.68 -0.10
C TYR A 152 -1.80 -14.95 -0.26
N ARG A 153 -1.58 -15.66 -1.37
CA ARG A 153 -1.95 -17.05 -1.56
C ARG A 153 -0.69 -17.87 -1.77
N PHE A 154 -0.57 -18.96 -1.04
CA PHE A 154 0.51 -19.92 -1.21
C PHE A 154 -0.03 -21.18 -1.83
N HIS A 155 0.63 -21.64 -2.88
CA HIS A 155 0.38 -22.95 -3.49
C HIS A 155 1.55 -23.84 -3.12
N PHE A 156 1.24 -25.05 -2.64
CA PHE A 156 2.21 -26.02 -2.18
C PHE A 156 2.17 -27.26 -3.08
N TYR A 157 3.33 -27.64 -3.59
CA TYR A 157 3.51 -28.71 -4.56
C TYR A 157 4.51 -29.72 -4.04
N ASP A 158 4.40 -30.97 -4.53
CA ASP A 158 5.48 -31.95 -4.40
C ASP A 158 6.65 -31.65 -5.37
N ASN A 159 7.68 -32.45 -5.31
CA ASN A 159 8.87 -32.31 -6.16
C ASN A 159 8.64 -32.67 -7.65
N ASP A 160 7.47 -33.21 -7.99
CA ASP A 160 7.02 -33.44 -9.37
C ASP A 160 6.11 -32.31 -9.88
N ALA A 161 5.96 -31.22 -9.12
CA ALA A 161 5.06 -30.10 -9.38
C ALA A 161 3.56 -30.49 -9.39
N ASN A 162 3.15 -31.54 -8.65
CA ASN A 162 1.74 -31.82 -8.41
C ASN A 162 1.25 -30.96 -7.24
N LEU A 163 0.12 -30.29 -7.43
CA LEU A 163 -0.47 -29.44 -6.39
C LEU A 163 -0.97 -30.28 -5.22
N LEU A 164 -0.44 -30.01 -4.04
CA LEU A 164 -0.86 -30.65 -2.78
C LEU A 164 -1.97 -29.86 -2.08
N GLY A 165 -1.99 -28.54 -2.29
CA GLY A 165 -3.02 -27.64 -1.79
C GLY A 165 -2.59 -26.18 -1.76
N SER A 166 -3.47 -25.34 -1.24
CA SER A 166 -3.24 -23.89 -1.18
C SER A 166 -3.89 -23.31 0.07
N TRP A 167 -3.34 -22.19 0.56
CA TRP A 167 -3.93 -21.41 1.65
C TRP A 167 -3.70 -19.91 1.46
N ASP A 168 -4.53 -19.12 2.11
CA ASP A 168 -4.41 -17.67 2.11
C ASP A 168 -3.75 -17.20 3.41
N LEU A 169 -2.89 -16.18 3.29
CA LEU A 169 -2.20 -15.57 4.40
C LEU A 169 -2.44 -14.06 4.36
N PRO A 170 -3.26 -13.53 5.29
CA PRO A 170 -3.41 -12.09 5.46
C PRO A 170 -2.22 -11.50 6.20
N ALA A 171 -1.84 -10.29 5.83
CA ALA A 171 -0.79 -9.52 6.50
C ALA A 171 -1.20 -8.06 6.63
N TYR A 172 -0.76 -7.43 7.70
CA TYR A 172 -1.09 -6.05 8.02
C TYR A 172 0.12 -5.27 8.50
N GLY A 173 0.23 -4.03 8.04
CA GLY A 173 1.26 -3.12 8.51
C GLY A 173 0.75 -1.70 8.68
N LYS A 174 1.29 -1.01 9.67
CA LYS A 174 0.97 0.39 9.94
C LYS A 174 2.20 1.20 10.28
N ALA A 175 2.12 2.52 10.03
CA ALA A 175 3.15 3.48 10.37
C ALA A 175 2.51 4.78 10.85
N ASN A 176 2.98 5.36 11.96
CA ASN A 176 2.42 6.60 12.49
C ASN A 176 2.82 7.79 11.60
N GLN A 177 1.87 8.64 11.23
CA GLN A 177 2.11 9.80 10.36
C GLN A 177 3.10 10.81 10.95
N ASN A 178 3.22 10.87 12.28
CA ASN A 178 4.12 11.80 12.96
C ASN A 178 5.60 11.43 12.79
N ASP A 179 5.89 10.17 12.42
CA ASP A 179 7.24 9.67 12.22
C ASP A 179 7.74 9.93 10.78
N TYR A 180 6.84 10.33 9.87
CA TYR A 180 7.15 10.46 8.44
C TYR A 180 6.68 11.78 7.85
N ARG A 181 7.49 12.34 6.94
CA ARG A 181 7.13 13.56 6.22
C ARG A 181 6.55 13.22 4.85
N GLY A 182 5.21 13.16 4.79
CA GLY A 182 4.46 12.89 3.56
C GLY A 182 4.03 11.43 3.41
N ASP A 183 3.23 11.17 2.37
CA ASP A 183 2.55 9.90 2.19
C ASP A 183 3.50 8.77 1.74
N GLU A 184 4.46 9.09 0.87
CA GLU A 184 5.39 8.10 0.32
C GLU A 184 6.20 7.36 1.40
N PRO A 185 6.96 8.04 2.30
CA PRO A 185 7.73 7.35 3.32
C PRO A 185 6.85 6.65 4.36
N GLY A 186 5.66 7.19 4.66
CA GLY A 186 4.70 6.57 5.57
C GLY A 186 4.12 5.28 5.00
N LEU A 187 3.67 5.29 3.74
CA LEU A 187 3.19 4.09 3.05
C LEU A 187 4.30 3.05 2.85
N LYS A 188 5.54 3.49 2.55
CA LYS A 188 6.70 2.59 2.49
C LYS A 188 6.90 1.84 3.81
N ALA A 189 6.89 2.56 4.92
CA ALA A 189 7.06 1.96 6.24
C ALA A 189 5.91 1.00 6.60
N ALA A 190 4.65 1.36 6.29
CA ALA A 190 3.50 0.50 6.49
C ALA A 190 3.58 -0.77 5.62
N ALA A 191 3.95 -0.65 4.33
CA ALA A 191 4.10 -1.79 3.43
C ALA A 191 5.23 -2.74 3.87
N LEU A 192 6.38 -2.20 4.30
CA LEU A 192 7.46 -3.00 4.87
C LEU A 192 7.05 -3.70 6.17
N SER A 193 6.22 -3.04 6.98
CA SER A 193 5.65 -3.65 8.19
C SER A 193 4.72 -4.82 7.82
N ALA A 194 3.86 -4.67 6.81
CA ALA A 194 3.00 -5.75 6.33
C ALA A 194 3.81 -6.94 5.77
N CYS A 195 4.87 -6.70 5.01
CA CYS A 195 5.76 -7.76 4.54
C CYS A 195 6.42 -8.53 5.70
N ARG A 196 6.86 -7.82 6.75
CA ARG A 196 7.44 -8.45 7.95
C ARG A 196 6.41 -9.25 8.74
N ASP A 197 5.18 -8.77 8.81
CA ASP A 197 4.05 -9.47 9.41
C ASP A 197 3.76 -10.77 8.64
N ALA A 198 3.73 -10.72 7.30
CA ALA A 198 3.60 -11.91 6.45
C ALA A 198 4.71 -12.94 6.72
N MET A 199 5.97 -12.50 6.81
CA MET A 199 7.09 -13.38 7.13
C MET A 199 6.94 -14.04 8.50
N ALA A 200 6.58 -13.26 9.52
CA ALA A 200 6.39 -13.76 10.88
C ALA A 200 5.25 -14.77 10.95
N PHE A 201 4.10 -14.44 10.35
CA PHE A 201 2.96 -15.32 10.32
C PHE A 201 3.27 -16.62 9.57
N PHE A 202 3.90 -16.55 8.40
CA PHE A 202 4.32 -17.73 7.64
C PHE A 202 5.27 -18.60 8.47
N SER A 203 6.30 -18.00 9.06
CA SER A 203 7.32 -18.71 9.83
C SER A 203 6.74 -19.48 11.02
N LEU A 204 5.75 -18.88 11.70
CA LEU A 204 5.14 -19.48 12.89
C LEU A 204 4.09 -20.55 12.55
N ASN A 205 3.43 -20.44 11.39
CA ASN A 205 2.26 -21.27 11.08
C ASN A 205 2.50 -22.29 9.98
N PHE A 206 3.57 -22.22 9.20
CA PHE A 206 3.78 -23.12 8.06
C PHE A 206 3.67 -24.60 8.41
N GLN A 207 4.27 -25.04 9.53
CA GLN A 207 4.21 -26.46 9.93
C GLN A 207 2.82 -26.88 10.41
N SER A 208 1.99 -25.97 10.85
CA SER A 208 0.61 -26.22 11.28
C SER A 208 -0.40 -26.11 10.15
N GLU A 209 0.01 -25.57 9.00
CA GLU A 209 -0.86 -25.55 7.82
C GLU A 209 -1.25 -26.96 7.42
N SER A 210 -2.55 -27.22 7.24
CA SER A 210 -3.08 -28.55 7.03
C SER A 210 -2.45 -29.29 5.84
N VAL A 211 -2.08 -28.56 4.80
CA VAL A 211 -1.42 -29.11 3.59
C VAL A 211 0.01 -29.51 3.90
N ALA A 212 0.80 -28.64 4.54
CA ALA A 212 2.20 -28.92 4.89
C ALA A 212 2.30 -30.03 5.94
N ALA A 213 1.41 -30.01 6.93
CA ALA A 213 1.37 -31.03 7.98
C ALA A 213 1.06 -32.43 7.43
N ARG A 214 0.06 -32.58 6.53
CA ARG A 214 -0.27 -33.85 5.86
C ARG A 214 0.88 -34.34 4.99
N TRP A 215 1.48 -33.45 4.22
CA TRP A 215 2.65 -33.78 3.41
C TRP A 215 3.82 -34.29 4.28
N ALA A 216 4.13 -33.60 5.38
CA ALA A 216 5.18 -34.01 6.32
C ALA A 216 4.88 -35.36 7.01
N ALA A 217 3.61 -35.70 7.21
CA ALA A 217 3.18 -37.02 7.71
C ALA A 217 3.29 -38.12 6.67
N GLY A 218 3.70 -37.83 5.43
CA GLY A 218 3.81 -38.81 4.34
C GLY A 218 2.47 -39.20 3.71
N GLU A 219 1.41 -38.46 4.01
CA GLU A 219 0.11 -38.67 3.36
C GLU A 219 0.23 -38.21 1.91
N LYS A 220 0.22 -39.16 0.97
CA LYS A 220 0.18 -38.85 -0.47
C LYS A 220 -1.12 -38.12 -0.74
N GLY A 221 -0.99 -36.84 -1.08
CA GLY A 221 -2.13 -35.99 -1.37
C GLY A 221 -2.99 -36.61 -2.45
N THR A 222 -4.21 -37.04 -2.10
CA THR A 222 -5.28 -37.07 -3.08
C THR A 222 -5.47 -35.61 -3.49
N PRO A 223 -5.45 -35.29 -4.81
CA PRO A 223 -5.74 -33.92 -5.24
C PRO A 223 -7.10 -33.54 -4.65
N GLU A 224 -7.13 -32.77 -3.62
CA GLU A 224 -8.35 -32.14 -3.17
C GLU A 224 -8.66 -31.12 -4.26
N VAL A 225 -9.40 -31.62 -5.28
CA VAL A 225 -10.15 -30.76 -6.18
C VAL A 225 -10.78 -29.73 -5.27
N ALA A 226 -10.32 -28.48 -5.46
CA ALA A 226 -10.81 -27.31 -4.76
C ALA A 226 -12.33 -27.48 -4.58
N ARG A 227 -12.77 -27.93 -3.43
CA ARG A 227 -14.10 -27.64 -2.96
C ARG A 227 -14.05 -26.14 -2.71
N GLU A 228 -14.27 -25.40 -3.80
CA GLU A 228 -14.93 -24.11 -3.70
C GLU A 228 -16.11 -24.35 -2.77
N THR A 229 -15.91 -24.12 -1.50
CA THR A 229 -16.99 -23.75 -0.63
C THR A 229 -17.41 -22.37 -1.15
N SER A 230 -18.18 -22.41 -2.26
CA SER A 230 -19.18 -21.40 -2.59
C SER A 230 -20.21 -21.40 -1.44
N LYS A 231 -19.76 -20.97 -0.28
CA LYS A 231 -20.59 -20.23 0.63
C LYS A 231 -20.39 -18.79 0.23
N GLU A 232 -21.13 -18.45 -0.81
CA GLU A 232 -21.59 -17.08 -1.01
C GLU A 232 -22.05 -16.57 0.35
N PRO A 233 -21.38 -15.57 0.95
CA PRO A 233 -21.96 -14.89 2.09
C PRO A 233 -23.09 -14.05 1.52
N THR A 234 -24.29 -14.63 1.53
CA THR A 234 -25.54 -13.85 1.48
C THR A 234 -25.50 -12.84 2.59
N SER A 235 -25.70 -11.58 2.18
CA SER A 235 -25.75 -10.33 2.94
C SER A 235 -24.40 -9.65 3.16
N GLU A 236 -24.11 -8.77 2.26
CA GLU A 236 -23.85 -7.34 2.45
C GLU A 236 -23.89 -6.92 3.93
N LYS A 237 -22.76 -7.12 4.58
CA LYS A 237 -22.41 -6.38 5.78
C LYS A 237 -21.05 -5.75 5.48
N ALA A 238 -21.12 -4.47 5.07
CA ALA A 238 -19.97 -3.60 5.03
C ALA A 238 -19.14 -3.88 6.28
N ILE A 239 -17.85 -4.16 6.08
CA ILE A 239 -16.88 -4.23 7.17
C ILE A 239 -16.80 -2.82 7.72
N GLU A 240 -17.56 -2.58 8.80
CA GLU A 240 -17.45 -1.37 9.61
C GLU A 240 -16.03 -1.36 10.17
N PRO A 241 -15.23 -0.28 9.97
CA PRO A 241 -13.87 -0.23 10.51
C PRO A 241 -13.95 -0.42 12.02
N ALA A 242 -13.10 -1.30 12.55
CA ALA A 242 -13.03 -1.65 13.95
C ALA A 242 -13.04 -0.40 14.82
N LYS A 243 -14.09 -0.27 15.64
CA LYS A 243 -14.30 0.83 16.55
C LYS A 243 -13.23 0.82 17.62
N ASN A 244 -12.37 1.83 17.58
CA ASN A 244 -11.31 2.04 18.56
C ASN A 244 -11.91 2.12 19.95
N PRO A 245 -11.46 1.34 20.96
CA PRO A 245 -12.06 1.29 22.29
C PRO A 245 -11.93 2.57 23.12
N ASP A 246 -11.20 3.59 22.66
CA ASP A 246 -10.90 4.81 23.44
C ASP A 246 -11.71 6.06 23.05
N THR A 247 -12.90 5.93 22.48
CA THR A 247 -13.75 7.10 22.29
C THR A 247 -14.64 7.29 23.53
N PRO A 248 -14.53 8.41 24.29
CA PRO A 248 -15.38 8.67 25.44
C PRO A 248 -16.85 8.78 24.99
N GLN A 249 -17.69 7.92 25.51
CA GLN A 249 -19.13 8.01 25.33
C GLN A 249 -19.62 9.33 25.94
N LYS A 250 -20.15 10.22 25.10
CA LYS A 250 -20.94 11.36 25.54
C LYS A 250 -22.18 10.82 26.30
N GLN A 251 -22.20 11.05 27.59
CA GLN A 251 -23.37 10.80 28.45
C GLN A 251 -24.59 11.50 27.87
N LYS A 252 -25.62 10.73 27.57
CA LYS A 252 -26.96 11.20 27.30
C LYS A 252 -27.49 11.91 28.56
N ALA A 253 -27.75 13.19 28.45
CA ALA A 253 -28.48 13.94 29.47
C ALA A 253 -29.88 13.33 29.64
N ILE A 254 -30.12 12.80 30.81
CA ILE A 254 -31.44 12.38 31.25
C ILE A 254 -32.23 13.65 31.59
N HIS A 255 -33.27 13.90 30.81
CA HIS A 255 -34.25 14.92 31.07
C HIS A 255 -35.09 14.42 32.25
N GLN A 256 -34.86 14.95 33.46
CA GLN A 256 -35.76 14.78 34.59
C GLN A 256 -36.82 15.90 34.52
N GLU A 257 -38.04 15.47 34.33
CA GLU A 257 -39.27 16.26 34.57
C GLU A 257 -39.29 16.76 35.99
N GLN A 258 -39.49 18.06 36.17
CA GLN A 258 -39.84 18.69 37.43
C GLN A 258 -41.35 18.55 37.67
N PRO A 259 -41.79 18.08 38.84
CA PRO A 259 -43.17 18.27 39.25
C PRO A 259 -43.34 19.66 39.87
N THR A 260 -44.32 20.36 39.35
CA THR A 260 -44.92 21.56 39.92
C THR A 260 -45.54 21.24 41.27
N ALA A 261 -45.20 21.98 42.29
CA ALA A 261 -45.98 22.03 43.54
C ALA A 261 -46.26 23.50 43.93
N THR A 262 -47.50 23.73 44.00
CA THR A 262 -48.30 24.86 44.37
C THR A 262 -48.21 25.22 45.90
N GLU A 263 -48.24 26.53 46.18
CA GLU A 263 -48.79 27.26 47.36
C GLU A 263 -48.68 26.69 48.75
N ALA A 264 -48.20 27.53 49.68
CA ALA A 264 -48.88 28.13 50.82
C ALA A 264 -47.88 28.91 51.72
N ARG A 265 -47.94 30.17 51.78
CA ARG A 265 -48.62 31.19 52.68
C ARG A 265 -48.42 30.99 54.20
N THR A 266 -48.08 32.15 54.83
CA THR A 266 -48.12 32.54 56.26
C THR A 266 -46.89 32.21 57.08
N GLU A 267 -46.26 33.11 57.76
CA GLU A 267 -46.46 34.41 58.47
C GLU A 267 -45.18 35.21 58.47
#